data_0f1c821e7ae4d22cdad37fbd6b4f868a
#
_entry.id   0f1c821e7ae4d22cdad37fbd6b4f868a
#
_cell.length_a   1.000
_cell.length_b   1.000
_cell.length_c   1.000
_cell.angle_alpha   90.00
_cell.angle_beta   90.00
_cell.angle_gamma   90.00
#
_symmetry.space_group_name_H-M   'P 1'
#
loop_
_entity.id
_entity.type
_entity.pdbx_description
1 polymer ?
#
loop_
_entity_poly.entity_id
_entity_poly.type
_entity_poly.pdbx_seq_one_letter_code
_entity_poly.pdbx_strand_id
1 'polypeptide(L)'
;MKVLVPVKRVVDYNVKVRVKSDGSGVDIANVKMSMNPFDEIAVEEAMRLKEAGKVSEVVAVSCGVTQCQETLRTAMAIGADRALLVETDAELQPLAVAKLIKALVDKEQPQLIILGKQAIDDDCNQTGQMLAALLDWPQATFASKVVIEGGKAIVTREVDGGLETLSLTMPAIITTDLRLNEPRYVTLPNIMKAKKKQLDILKPDELGVDVAPRLKTIKVSEPAKRAAGVMVPDVATLVTKLKTEAKVI
;
A
#
# COMPACT_ATOMS: atom_id res chain seq x y z
N MET A 1 6.00 -15.92 14.21
CA MET A 1 4.86 -14.97 14.28
C MET A 1 4.11 -14.93 12.97
N LYS A 2 2.83 -14.51 13.01
CA LYS A 2 1.98 -14.29 11.82
C LYS A 2 2.07 -12.82 11.40
N VAL A 3 2.18 -12.59 10.08
CA VAL A 3 2.15 -11.26 9.47
C VAL A 3 0.95 -11.13 8.55
N LEU A 4 0.22 -10.03 8.68
CA LEU A 4 -0.85 -9.64 7.77
C LEU A 4 -0.33 -8.60 6.79
N VAL A 5 -0.57 -8.81 5.50
CA VAL A 5 -0.09 -7.89 4.44
C VAL A 5 -1.28 -7.43 3.59
N PRO A 6 -1.85 -6.26 3.88
CA PRO A 6 -2.82 -5.63 3.02
C PRO A 6 -2.23 -5.27 1.65
N VAL A 7 -2.96 -5.60 0.58
CA VAL A 7 -2.57 -5.28 -0.81
C VAL A 7 -3.75 -4.69 -1.57
N LYS A 8 -3.52 -3.62 -2.31
CA LYS A 8 -4.54 -2.93 -3.10
C LYS A 8 -4.36 -3.21 -4.59
N ARG A 9 -5.47 -3.47 -5.27
CA ARG A 9 -5.55 -3.51 -6.73
C ARG A 9 -5.71 -2.09 -7.26
N VAL A 10 -4.77 -1.64 -8.07
CA VAL A 10 -4.71 -0.28 -8.62
C VAL A 10 -4.51 -0.32 -10.15
N VAL A 11 -4.74 0.80 -10.82
CA VAL A 11 -4.35 0.94 -12.23
C VAL A 11 -2.83 0.80 -12.33
N ASP A 12 -2.36 -0.01 -13.28
CA ASP A 12 -0.93 -0.22 -13.52
C ASP A 12 -0.23 1.12 -13.83
N TYR A 13 0.89 1.39 -13.20
CA TYR A 13 1.61 2.67 -13.31
C TYR A 13 2.09 3.00 -14.73
N ASN A 14 2.13 2.04 -15.65
CA ASN A 14 2.43 2.28 -17.06
C ASN A 14 1.21 2.74 -17.87
N VAL A 15 0.00 2.67 -17.29
CA VAL A 15 -1.23 3.10 -17.96
C VAL A 15 -1.37 4.60 -17.87
N LYS A 16 -1.53 5.26 -19.02
CA LYS A 16 -1.91 6.68 -19.04
C LYS A 16 -3.41 6.79 -18.75
N VAL A 17 -3.75 7.14 -17.52
CA VAL A 17 -5.13 7.35 -17.08
C VAL A 17 -5.79 8.53 -17.80
N ARG A 18 -7.11 8.45 -17.99
CA ARG A 18 -7.95 9.49 -18.59
C ARG A 18 -9.09 9.83 -17.65
N VAL A 19 -9.54 11.06 -17.70
CA VAL A 19 -10.74 11.51 -16.99
C VAL A 19 -11.97 11.11 -17.82
N LYS A 20 -13.02 10.63 -17.16
CA LYS A 20 -14.32 10.38 -17.79
C LYS A 20 -14.86 11.68 -18.41
N SER A 21 -15.62 11.57 -19.49
CA SER A 21 -16.16 12.73 -20.22
C SER A 21 -17.05 13.63 -19.36
N ASP A 22 -17.71 13.08 -18.35
CA ASP A 22 -18.56 13.80 -17.40
C ASP A 22 -17.78 14.37 -16.20
N GLY A 23 -16.47 14.13 -16.10
CA GLY A 23 -15.62 14.58 -14.99
C GLY A 23 -15.91 13.89 -13.66
N SER A 24 -16.70 12.82 -13.62
CA SER A 24 -17.10 12.13 -12.38
C SER A 24 -15.96 11.28 -11.76
N GLY A 25 -14.91 11.01 -12.50
CA GLY A 25 -13.81 10.16 -12.04
C GLY A 25 -12.81 9.84 -13.14
N VAL A 26 -11.90 8.93 -12.82
CA VAL A 26 -10.94 8.36 -13.78
C VAL A 26 -11.60 7.21 -14.53
N ASP A 27 -11.37 7.14 -15.85
CA ASP A 27 -11.81 6.02 -16.68
C ASP A 27 -10.88 4.83 -16.46
N ILE A 28 -11.38 3.83 -15.73
CA ILE A 28 -10.67 2.59 -15.45
C ILE A 28 -11.24 1.39 -16.21
N ALA A 29 -12.16 1.63 -17.16
CA ALA A 29 -12.72 0.57 -17.98
C ALA A 29 -11.66 -0.01 -18.92
N ASN A 30 -11.48 -1.33 -18.87
CA ASN A 30 -10.57 -2.09 -19.75
C ASN A 30 -9.09 -1.64 -19.68
N VAL A 31 -8.65 -1.06 -18.57
CA VAL A 31 -7.24 -0.76 -18.34
C VAL A 31 -6.56 -1.91 -17.60
N LYS A 32 -5.25 -2.05 -17.80
CA LYS A 32 -4.45 -2.99 -17.02
C LYS A 32 -4.44 -2.57 -15.55
N MET A 33 -4.73 -3.53 -14.68
CA MET A 33 -4.64 -3.37 -13.23
C MET A 33 -3.46 -4.19 -12.68
N SER A 34 -2.88 -3.74 -11.58
CA SER A 34 -1.77 -4.41 -10.91
C SER A 34 -1.89 -4.30 -9.39
N MET A 35 -1.00 -4.97 -8.66
CA MET A 35 -0.78 -4.69 -7.24
C MET A 35 -0.14 -3.31 -7.09
N ASN A 36 -0.55 -2.57 -6.07
CA ASN A 36 0.10 -1.31 -5.71
C ASN A 36 1.61 -1.54 -5.44
N PRO A 37 2.53 -0.77 -6.06
CA PRO A 37 3.97 -1.00 -5.93
C PRO A 37 4.47 -0.96 -4.49
N PHE A 38 3.93 -0.10 -3.64
CA PHE A 38 4.29 -0.07 -2.22
C PHE A 38 3.85 -1.33 -1.47
N ASP A 39 2.75 -1.97 -1.90
CA ASP A 39 2.29 -3.22 -1.30
C ASP A 39 3.13 -4.41 -1.79
N GLU A 40 3.67 -4.38 -3.01
CA GLU A 40 4.66 -5.37 -3.47
C GLU A 40 5.91 -5.36 -2.58
N ILE A 41 6.39 -4.16 -2.19
CA ILE A 41 7.48 -4.00 -1.21
C ILE A 41 7.09 -4.62 0.14
N ALA A 42 5.84 -4.43 0.59
CA ALA A 42 5.36 -5.00 1.84
C ALA A 42 5.32 -6.53 1.82
N VAL A 43 4.83 -7.13 0.72
CA VAL A 43 4.84 -8.59 0.53
C VAL A 43 6.26 -9.14 0.51
N GLU A 44 7.16 -8.49 -0.23
CA GLU A 44 8.57 -8.90 -0.30
C GLU A 44 9.23 -8.86 1.09
N GLU A 45 8.99 -7.79 1.87
CA GLU A 45 9.56 -7.69 3.22
C GLU A 45 9.05 -8.79 4.14
N ALA A 46 7.74 -9.07 4.12
CA ALA A 46 7.17 -10.18 4.88
C ALA A 46 7.79 -11.53 4.49
N MET A 47 8.10 -11.73 3.22
CA MET A 47 8.77 -12.94 2.73
C MET A 47 10.23 -13.01 3.17
N ARG A 48 10.98 -11.90 3.14
CA ARG A 48 12.35 -11.84 3.65
C ARG A 48 12.41 -12.16 5.16
N LEU A 49 11.48 -11.62 5.93
CA LEU A 49 11.35 -11.94 7.35
C LEU A 49 11.01 -13.42 7.59
N LYS A 50 10.21 -14.02 6.73
CA LYS A 50 9.88 -15.45 6.78
C LYS A 50 11.09 -16.33 6.46
N GLU A 51 11.83 -16.00 5.42
CA GLU A 51 13.08 -16.69 5.03
C GLU A 51 14.15 -16.57 6.12
N ALA A 52 14.18 -15.46 6.85
CA ALA A 52 15.04 -15.27 8.02
C ALA A 52 14.52 -15.99 9.29
N GLY A 53 13.45 -16.78 9.20
CA GLY A 53 12.89 -17.54 10.33
C GLY A 53 12.16 -16.67 11.39
N LYS A 54 11.92 -15.39 11.13
CA LYS A 54 11.22 -14.48 12.05
C LYS A 54 9.70 -14.59 11.94
N VAL A 55 9.19 -14.96 10.77
CA VAL A 55 7.77 -15.11 10.45
C VAL A 55 7.46 -16.56 10.12
N SER A 56 6.37 -17.10 10.66
CA SER A 56 5.89 -18.45 10.38
C SER A 56 4.80 -18.49 9.31
N GLU A 57 3.97 -17.45 9.24
CA GLU A 57 2.84 -17.36 8.32
C GLU A 57 2.68 -15.93 7.79
N VAL A 58 2.52 -15.80 6.46
CA VAL A 58 2.21 -14.55 5.75
C VAL A 58 0.84 -14.66 5.12
N VAL A 59 -0.08 -13.78 5.54
CA VAL A 59 -1.46 -13.73 5.06
C VAL A 59 -1.68 -12.45 4.28
N ALA A 60 -1.93 -12.56 2.97
CA ALA A 60 -2.27 -11.41 2.14
C ALA A 60 -3.75 -11.06 2.29
N VAL A 61 -4.07 -9.77 2.33
CA VAL A 61 -5.46 -9.29 2.45
C VAL A 61 -5.75 -8.26 1.38
N SER A 62 -6.94 -8.33 0.78
CA SER A 62 -7.43 -7.24 -0.09
C SER A 62 -8.90 -6.96 0.23
N CYS A 63 -9.29 -5.70 0.04
CA CYS A 63 -10.68 -5.27 0.20
C CYS A 63 -11.13 -4.64 -1.14
N GLY A 64 -12.28 -5.08 -1.67
CA GLY A 64 -12.82 -4.54 -2.92
C GLY A 64 -13.52 -5.58 -3.78
N VAL A 65 -13.59 -5.33 -5.07
CA VAL A 65 -14.32 -6.16 -6.04
C VAL A 65 -13.71 -7.55 -6.20
N THR A 66 -14.49 -8.49 -6.74
CA THR A 66 -14.08 -9.90 -7.00
C THR A 66 -12.72 -10.00 -7.70
N GLN A 67 -12.39 -9.08 -8.62
CA GLN A 67 -11.12 -9.07 -9.36
C GLN A 67 -9.88 -8.81 -8.47
N CYS A 68 -10.05 -8.36 -7.23
CA CYS A 68 -8.94 -8.27 -6.26
C CYS A 68 -8.32 -9.65 -5.97
N GLN A 69 -9.00 -10.75 -6.29
CA GLN A 69 -8.43 -12.10 -6.23
C GLN A 69 -7.17 -12.23 -7.09
N GLU A 70 -7.09 -11.56 -8.24
CA GLU A 70 -5.91 -11.60 -9.11
C GLU A 70 -4.67 -11.01 -8.40
N THR A 71 -4.86 -9.88 -7.71
CA THR A 71 -3.81 -9.25 -6.89
C THR A 71 -3.38 -10.15 -5.74
N LEU A 72 -4.34 -10.80 -5.07
CA LEU A 72 -4.05 -11.77 -4.01
C LEU A 72 -3.31 -13.01 -4.54
N ARG A 73 -3.66 -13.50 -5.73
CA ARG A 73 -2.92 -14.58 -6.40
C ARG A 73 -1.48 -14.16 -6.72
N THR A 74 -1.26 -12.91 -7.08
CA THR A 74 0.09 -12.36 -7.27
C THR A 74 0.87 -12.33 -5.95
N ALA A 75 0.28 -11.85 -4.85
CA ALA A 75 0.90 -11.88 -3.53
C ALA A 75 1.27 -13.31 -3.10
N MET A 76 0.37 -14.28 -3.35
CA MET A 76 0.65 -15.70 -3.08
C MET A 76 1.71 -16.30 -4.01
N ALA A 77 1.87 -15.78 -5.22
CA ALA A 77 2.92 -16.19 -6.15
C ALA A 77 4.29 -15.62 -5.76
N ILE A 78 4.35 -14.42 -5.14
CA ILE A 78 5.55 -13.89 -4.47
C ILE A 78 5.95 -14.79 -3.31
N GLY A 79 4.95 -15.28 -2.53
CA GLY A 79 5.24 -16.25 -1.48
C GLY A 79 4.21 -16.35 -0.35
N ALA A 80 3.29 -15.40 -0.20
CA ALA A 80 2.28 -15.44 0.86
C ALA A 80 1.60 -16.82 0.95
N ASP A 81 1.32 -17.28 2.15
CA ASP A 81 0.85 -18.65 2.39
C ASP A 81 -0.61 -18.85 1.96
N ARG A 82 -1.44 -17.89 2.30
CA ARG A 82 -2.86 -17.83 1.94
C ARG A 82 -3.34 -16.39 1.82
N ALA A 83 -4.57 -16.22 1.43
CA ALA A 83 -5.14 -14.88 1.23
C ALA A 83 -6.57 -14.77 1.75
N LEU A 84 -6.97 -13.54 2.09
CA LEU A 84 -8.32 -13.14 2.45
C LEU A 84 -8.79 -12.02 1.54
N LEU A 85 -9.97 -12.17 0.95
CA LEU A 85 -10.64 -11.09 0.23
C LEU A 85 -11.86 -10.65 1.03
N VAL A 86 -11.92 -9.38 1.40
CA VAL A 86 -13.18 -8.76 1.81
C VAL A 86 -13.85 -8.20 0.58
N GLU A 87 -14.79 -8.98 0.04
CA GLU A 87 -15.41 -8.68 -1.25
C GLU A 87 -16.57 -7.71 -1.09
N THR A 88 -16.51 -6.60 -1.83
CA THR A 88 -17.57 -5.58 -1.90
C THR A 88 -17.42 -4.75 -3.18
N ASP A 89 -18.57 -4.31 -3.71
CA ASP A 89 -18.63 -3.34 -4.83
C ASP A 89 -18.72 -1.88 -4.33
N ALA A 90 -18.77 -1.66 -3.01
CA ALA A 90 -18.76 -0.33 -2.43
C ALA A 90 -17.44 0.38 -2.69
N GLU A 91 -17.49 1.68 -2.95
CA GLU A 91 -16.31 2.54 -3.01
C GLU A 91 -15.69 2.65 -1.61
N LEU A 92 -14.56 1.98 -1.41
CA LEU A 92 -13.89 1.93 -0.12
C LEU A 92 -12.96 3.13 0.06
N GLN A 93 -13.13 3.82 1.18
CA GLN A 93 -12.25 4.90 1.64
C GLN A 93 -11.28 4.40 2.72
N PRO A 94 -10.14 5.08 2.98
CA PRO A 94 -9.11 4.59 3.89
C PRO A 94 -9.62 4.15 5.26
N LEU A 95 -10.55 4.90 5.87
CA LEU A 95 -11.11 4.56 7.18
C LEU A 95 -11.96 3.27 7.14
N ALA A 96 -12.73 3.06 6.08
CA ALA A 96 -13.50 1.83 5.89
C ALA A 96 -12.56 0.62 5.76
N VAL A 97 -11.50 0.75 4.95
CA VAL A 97 -10.46 -0.28 4.81
C VAL A 97 -9.78 -0.57 6.15
N ALA A 98 -9.39 0.47 6.90
CA ALA A 98 -8.79 0.31 8.23
C ALA A 98 -9.71 -0.46 9.20
N LYS A 99 -11.01 -0.17 9.20
CA LYS A 99 -12.00 -0.90 10.01
C LYS A 99 -12.15 -2.37 9.59
N LEU A 100 -12.17 -2.64 8.28
CA LEU A 100 -12.23 -4.01 7.75
C LEU A 100 -10.98 -4.81 8.16
N ILE A 101 -9.79 -4.21 8.00
CA ILE A 101 -8.55 -4.86 8.42
C ILE A 101 -8.53 -5.08 9.94
N LYS A 102 -9.01 -4.12 10.74
CA LYS A 102 -9.15 -4.30 12.18
C LYS A 102 -10.00 -5.53 12.52
N ALA A 103 -11.15 -5.68 11.88
CA ALA A 103 -12.01 -6.87 12.11
C ALA A 103 -11.31 -8.18 11.71
N LEU A 104 -10.46 -8.16 10.68
CA LEU A 104 -9.63 -9.31 10.33
C LEU A 104 -8.51 -9.54 11.35
N VAL A 105 -7.93 -8.49 11.95
CA VAL A 105 -6.95 -8.61 13.04
C VAL A 105 -7.55 -9.34 14.23
N ASP A 106 -8.80 -9.05 14.58
CA ASP A 106 -9.52 -9.71 15.68
C ASP A 106 -9.72 -11.23 15.40
N LYS A 107 -9.83 -11.64 14.14
CA LYS A 107 -9.94 -13.06 13.74
C LYS A 107 -8.56 -13.74 13.59
N GLU A 108 -7.62 -13.07 12.95
CA GLU A 108 -6.33 -13.64 12.53
C GLU A 108 -5.26 -13.57 13.60
N GLN A 109 -5.37 -12.62 14.54
CA GLN A 109 -4.42 -12.41 15.64
C GLN A 109 -2.96 -12.30 15.16
N PRO A 110 -2.65 -11.43 14.15
CA PRO A 110 -1.27 -11.22 13.70
C PRO A 110 -0.46 -10.49 14.77
N GLN A 111 0.85 -10.67 14.75
CA GLN A 111 1.77 -9.92 15.59
C GLN A 111 2.41 -8.73 14.85
N LEU A 112 2.26 -8.68 13.53
CA LEU A 112 2.78 -7.61 12.70
C LEU A 112 1.87 -7.39 11.49
N ILE A 113 1.68 -6.14 11.14
CA ILE A 113 1.02 -5.76 9.88
C ILE A 113 2.02 -4.93 9.09
N ILE A 114 2.25 -5.32 7.83
CA ILE A 114 3.12 -4.59 6.90
C ILE A 114 2.28 -4.24 5.67
N LEU A 115 2.19 -2.97 5.32
CA LEU A 115 1.44 -2.49 4.17
C LEU A 115 2.17 -1.35 3.47
N GLY A 116 1.83 -1.07 2.23
CA GLY A 116 2.36 0.08 1.52
C GLY A 116 2.04 1.39 2.23
N LYS A 117 2.95 2.37 2.18
CA LYS A 117 2.72 3.69 2.80
C LYS A 117 1.51 4.41 2.19
N GLN A 118 1.29 4.21 0.90
CA GLN A 118 0.22 4.83 0.13
C GLN A 118 -0.15 3.97 -1.08
N ALA A 119 -1.28 4.23 -1.70
CA ALA A 119 -1.67 3.66 -2.98
C ALA A 119 -1.49 4.70 -4.09
N ILE A 120 -0.98 4.29 -5.26
CA ILE A 120 -0.65 5.20 -6.36
C ILE A 120 -1.87 5.78 -7.09
N ASP A 121 -3.06 5.30 -6.78
CA ASP A 121 -4.33 5.76 -7.36
C ASP A 121 -4.96 6.94 -6.62
N ASP A 122 -4.79 7.01 -5.29
CA ASP A 122 -5.42 8.05 -4.46
C ASP A 122 -4.42 8.85 -3.61
N ASP A 123 -3.22 8.35 -3.41
CA ASP A 123 -2.14 8.96 -2.62
C ASP A 123 -2.56 9.40 -1.20
N CYS A 124 -3.61 8.81 -0.63
CA CYS A 124 -4.16 9.26 0.66
C CYS A 124 -3.18 9.08 1.82
N ASN A 125 -2.35 8.03 1.81
CA ASN A 125 -1.38 7.71 2.88
C ASN A 125 -2.01 7.72 4.29
N GLN A 126 -3.17 7.11 4.47
CA GLN A 126 -3.95 7.19 5.71
C GLN A 126 -4.28 5.84 6.34
N THR A 127 -4.39 4.76 5.54
CA THR A 127 -4.94 3.48 6.01
C THR A 127 -4.11 2.88 7.15
N GLY A 128 -2.79 2.84 7.03
CA GLY A 128 -1.91 2.28 8.06
C GLY A 128 -1.99 3.03 9.39
N GLN A 129 -1.97 4.36 9.35
CA GLN A 129 -2.04 5.22 10.51
C GLN A 129 -3.41 5.14 11.19
N MET A 130 -4.50 5.12 10.41
CA MET A 130 -5.86 4.92 10.94
C MET A 130 -6.01 3.55 11.60
N LEU A 131 -5.45 2.51 10.98
CA LEU A 131 -5.47 1.16 11.54
C LEU A 131 -4.70 1.09 12.85
N ALA A 132 -3.53 1.73 12.94
CA ALA A 132 -2.74 1.81 14.16
C ALA A 132 -3.52 2.46 15.30
N ALA A 133 -4.18 3.58 15.02
CA ALA A 133 -5.02 4.27 15.98
C ALA A 133 -6.23 3.43 16.44
N LEU A 134 -6.89 2.71 15.50
CA LEU A 134 -8.02 1.85 15.82
C LEU A 134 -7.66 0.61 16.66
N LEU A 135 -6.42 0.15 16.56
CA LEU A 135 -5.89 -1.01 17.29
C LEU A 135 -5.15 -0.62 18.58
N ASP A 136 -4.85 0.68 18.76
CA ASP A 136 -3.93 1.18 19.78
C ASP A 136 -2.54 0.50 19.71
N TRP A 137 -2.07 0.27 18.48
CA TRP A 137 -0.78 -0.35 18.21
C TRP A 137 0.27 0.68 17.81
N PRO A 138 1.53 0.49 18.23
CA PRO A 138 2.63 1.31 17.76
C PRO A 138 2.82 1.17 16.25
N GLN A 139 3.27 2.25 15.61
CA GLN A 139 3.46 2.31 14.18
C GLN A 139 4.81 2.92 13.80
N ALA A 140 5.37 2.45 12.69
CA ALA A 140 6.46 3.12 11.98
C ALA A 140 6.07 3.27 10.51
N THR A 141 6.07 4.51 10.03
CA THR A 141 5.69 4.86 8.64
C THR A 141 6.93 5.10 7.78
N PHE A 142 6.82 4.88 6.46
CA PHE A 142 7.88 5.12 5.48
C PHE A 142 9.16 4.30 5.73
N ALA A 143 8.99 3.03 6.12
CA ALA A 143 10.11 2.16 6.46
C ALA A 143 11.05 1.94 5.27
N SER A 144 12.35 2.15 5.49
CA SER A 144 13.44 1.82 4.57
C SER A 144 14.35 0.70 5.10
N LYS A 145 14.16 0.28 6.36
CA LYS A 145 14.80 -0.90 6.94
C LYS A 145 13.95 -1.46 8.07
N VAL A 146 13.82 -2.79 8.13
CA VAL A 146 13.10 -3.50 9.20
C VAL A 146 13.97 -4.62 9.76
N VAL A 147 14.10 -4.68 11.08
CA VAL A 147 14.79 -5.76 11.80
C VAL A 147 13.91 -6.23 12.94
N ILE A 148 13.67 -7.54 13.03
CA ILE A 148 12.93 -8.15 14.13
C ILE A 148 13.91 -8.80 15.10
N GLU A 149 13.99 -8.23 16.32
CA GLU A 149 14.92 -8.70 17.34
C GLU A 149 14.35 -8.48 18.74
N GLY A 150 14.57 -9.44 19.66
CA GLY A 150 14.18 -9.32 21.07
C GLY A 150 12.68 -9.06 21.30
N GLY A 151 11.79 -9.56 20.42
CA GLY A 151 10.35 -9.30 20.50
C GLY A 151 9.93 -7.90 20.07
N LYS A 152 10.82 -7.14 19.44
CA LYS A 152 10.59 -5.78 18.94
C LYS A 152 10.81 -5.70 17.43
N ALA A 153 10.18 -4.74 16.79
CA ALA A 153 10.49 -4.31 15.44
C ALA A 153 11.33 -3.02 15.50
N ILE A 154 12.56 -3.10 15.03
CA ILE A 154 13.47 -1.95 14.87
C ILE A 154 13.32 -1.48 13.43
N VAL A 155 12.80 -0.28 13.25
CA VAL A 155 12.42 0.25 11.92
C VAL A 155 13.16 1.56 11.68
N THR A 156 13.97 1.60 10.61
CA THR A 156 14.50 2.86 10.08
C THR A 156 13.53 3.40 9.03
N ARG A 157 13.16 4.65 9.15
CA ARG A 157 12.17 5.33 8.31
C ARG A 157 12.74 6.58 7.65
N GLU A 158 12.20 6.89 6.48
CA GLU A 158 12.52 8.10 5.74
C GLU A 158 11.73 9.29 6.31
N VAL A 159 12.42 10.37 6.66
CA VAL A 159 11.81 11.65 7.08
C VAL A 159 12.49 12.79 6.34
N ASP A 160 11.87 13.96 6.28
CA ASP A 160 12.40 15.11 5.51
C ASP A 160 13.81 15.51 5.92
N GLY A 161 14.15 15.38 7.20
CA GLY A 161 15.48 15.69 7.73
C GLY A 161 16.52 14.56 7.60
N GLY A 162 16.15 13.38 7.04
CA GLY A 162 17.06 12.23 6.91
C GLY A 162 16.42 10.91 7.33
N LEU A 163 17.09 10.17 8.21
CA LEU A 163 16.62 8.87 8.70
C LEU A 163 16.33 8.91 10.20
N GLU A 164 15.24 8.27 10.60
CA GLU A 164 14.88 8.06 11.99
C GLU A 164 14.73 6.57 12.27
N THR A 165 15.25 6.09 13.41
CA THR A 165 15.10 4.69 13.80
C THR A 165 14.23 4.57 15.04
N LEU A 166 13.15 3.80 14.93
CA LEU A 166 12.17 3.54 15.98
C LEU A 166 12.28 2.09 16.47
N SER A 167 12.02 1.88 17.76
CA SER A 167 11.91 0.56 18.36
C SER A 167 10.46 0.35 18.79
N LEU A 168 9.74 -0.51 18.08
CA LEU A 168 8.33 -0.80 18.34
C LEU A 168 8.17 -2.09 19.15
N THR A 169 7.37 -2.05 20.21
CA THR A 169 6.90 -3.26 20.88
C THR A 169 5.81 -3.90 20.04
N MET A 170 5.90 -5.20 19.79
CA MET A 170 4.87 -5.90 19.05
C MET A 170 3.67 -6.27 19.94
N PRO A 171 2.44 -6.32 19.39
CA PRO A 171 2.12 -6.17 17.97
C PRO A 171 2.31 -4.74 17.45
N ALA A 172 2.63 -4.59 16.14
CA ALA A 172 2.95 -3.30 15.53
C ALA A 172 2.50 -3.21 14.07
N ILE A 173 2.45 -1.97 13.56
CA ILE A 173 2.15 -1.67 12.15
C ILE A 173 3.33 -0.96 11.52
N ILE A 174 3.71 -1.41 10.32
CA ILE A 174 4.78 -0.82 9.52
C ILE A 174 4.21 -0.45 8.15
N THR A 175 4.43 0.79 7.70
CA THR A 175 4.17 1.16 6.32
C THR A 175 5.49 1.27 5.54
N THR A 176 5.52 0.74 4.32
CA THR A 176 6.75 0.57 3.56
C THR A 176 6.99 1.71 2.57
N ASP A 177 8.24 2.18 2.50
CA ASP A 177 8.74 3.02 1.42
C ASP A 177 9.38 2.16 0.30
N LEU A 178 9.49 2.71 -0.91
CA LEU A 178 10.13 2.02 -2.05
C LEU A 178 11.62 1.71 -1.82
N ARG A 179 12.26 2.37 -0.87
CA ARG A 179 13.67 2.15 -0.52
C ARG A 179 13.91 0.93 0.35
N LEU A 180 12.85 0.30 0.88
CA LEU A 180 12.97 -0.82 1.82
C LEU A 180 13.61 -2.05 1.17
N ASN A 181 13.16 -2.39 -0.02
CA ASN A 181 13.65 -3.56 -0.76
C ASN A 181 13.30 -3.46 -2.25
N GLU A 182 13.82 -4.41 -3.03
CA GLU A 182 13.43 -4.66 -4.41
C GLU A 182 12.62 -5.97 -4.44
N PRO A 183 11.36 -5.94 -4.92
CA PRO A 183 10.53 -7.13 -5.00
C PRO A 183 11.10 -8.17 -5.96
N ARG A 184 11.00 -9.44 -5.59
CA ARG A 184 11.41 -10.57 -6.43
C ARG A 184 10.52 -10.75 -7.65
N TYR A 185 11.10 -11.22 -8.74
CA TYR A 185 10.33 -11.64 -9.91
C TYR A 185 9.52 -12.90 -9.61
N VAL A 186 8.25 -12.87 -10.02
CA VAL A 186 7.36 -14.03 -9.90
C VAL A 186 7.61 -15.01 -11.05
N THR A 187 7.92 -16.26 -10.71
CA THR A 187 8.16 -17.32 -11.71
C THR A 187 6.86 -18.03 -12.10
N LEU A 188 6.80 -18.58 -13.32
CA LEU A 188 5.65 -19.33 -13.78
C LEU A 188 5.26 -20.51 -12.85
N PRO A 189 6.20 -21.32 -12.34
CA PRO A 189 5.88 -22.34 -11.35
C PRO A 189 5.22 -21.80 -10.08
N ASN A 190 5.63 -20.63 -9.61
CA ASN A 190 5.03 -19.99 -8.43
C ASN A 190 3.62 -19.50 -8.71
N ILE A 191 3.34 -18.97 -9.91
CA ILE A 191 1.98 -18.61 -10.35
C ILE A 191 1.07 -19.84 -10.33
N MET A 192 1.55 -20.97 -10.84
CA MET A 192 0.79 -22.22 -10.85
C MET A 192 0.51 -22.76 -9.45
N LYS A 193 1.49 -22.66 -8.54
CA LYS A 193 1.30 -23.03 -7.12
C LYS A 193 0.30 -22.09 -6.44
N ALA A 194 0.38 -20.78 -6.69
CA ALA A 194 -0.51 -19.79 -6.10
C ALA A 194 -1.99 -20.03 -6.43
N LYS A 195 -2.31 -20.57 -7.62
CA LYS A 195 -3.68 -20.94 -7.98
C LYS A 195 -4.33 -21.96 -7.04
N LYS A 196 -3.53 -22.81 -6.40
CA LYS A 196 -3.98 -23.88 -5.48
C LYS A 196 -3.96 -23.45 -4.01
N LYS A 197 -3.35 -22.31 -3.67
CA LYS A 197 -3.32 -21.81 -2.29
C LYS A 197 -4.71 -21.37 -1.84
N GLN A 198 -4.98 -21.47 -0.54
CA GLN A 198 -6.24 -21.05 0.07
C GLN A 198 -6.46 -19.55 -0.12
N LEU A 199 -7.67 -19.21 -0.56
CA LEU A 199 -8.16 -17.85 -0.66
C LEU A 199 -9.60 -17.86 -0.13
N ASP A 200 -9.83 -17.24 1.02
CA ASP A 200 -11.13 -17.14 1.64
C ASP A 200 -11.78 -15.80 1.28
N ILE A 201 -13.09 -15.83 1.07
CA ILE A 201 -13.88 -14.65 0.72
C ILE A 201 -14.82 -14.35 1.87
N LEU A 202 -14.83 -13.12 2.33
CA LEU A 202 -15.67 -12.59 3.39
C LEU A 202 -16.44 -11.37 2.85
N LYS A 203 -17.56 -11.03 3.49
CA LYS A 203 -18.30 -9.81 3.19
C LYS A 203 -18.17 -8.81 4.36
N PRO A 204 -18.26 -7.48 4.12
CA PRO A 204 -18.24 -6.48 5.19
C PRO A 204 -19.28 -6.74 6.29
N ASP A 205 -20.49 -7.20 5.93
CA ASP A 205 -21.57 -7.50 6.85
C ASP A 205 -21.21 -8.64 7.81
N GLU A 206 -20.48 -9.66 7.34
CA GLU A 206 -19.98 -10.79 8.16
C GLU A 206 -18.93 -10.32 9.18
N LEU A 207 -18.31 -9.16 8.92
CA LEU A 207 -17.35 -8.50 9.80
C LEU A 207 -17.99 -7.43 10.67
N GLY A 208 -19.28 -7.13 10.47
CA GLY A 208 -20.00 -6.10 11.22
C GLY A 208 -19.47 -4.67 10.94
N VAL A 209 -18.92 -4.41 9.76
CA VAL A 209 -18.30 -3.14 9.40
C VAL A 209 -19.14 -2.36 8.42
N ASP A 210 -19.52 -1.14 8.79
CA ASP A 210 -20.10 -0.16 7.88
C ASP A 210 -19.01 0.42 6.97
N VAL A 211 -19.17 0.21 5.66
CA VAL A 211 -18.24 0.65 4.61
C VAL A 211 -18.79 1.83 3.79
N ALA A 212 -19.91 2.42 4.19
CA ALA A 212 -20.52 3.53 3.47
C ALA A 212 -19.51 4.69 3.28
N PRO A 213 -19.36 5.22 2.05
CA PRO A 213 -18.44 6.32 1.77
C PRO A 213 -18.88 7.59 2.51
N ARG A 214 -17.92 8.31 3.07
CA ARG A 214 -18.15 9.58 3.81
C ARG A 214 -17.76 10.81 3.01
N LEU A 215 -16.97 10.63 1.96
CA LEU A 215 -16.57 11.68 1.03
C LEU A 215 -17.15 11.36 -0.34
N LYS A 216 -17.48 12.40 -1.09
CA LYS A 216 -17.95 12.29 -2.47
C LYS A 216 -17.03 13.10 -3.37
N THR A 217 -16.47 12.47 -4.39
CA THR A 217 -15.73 13.15 -5.44
C THR A 217 -16.70 14.01 -6.26
N ILE A 218 -16.49 15.31 -6.26
CA ILE A 218 -17.36 16.26 -6.98
C ILE A 218 -16.92 16.38 -8.43
N LYS A 219 -15.59 16.46 -8.67
CA LYS A 219 -15.04 16.64 -10.00
C LYS A 219 -13.60 16.18 -10.08
N VAL A 220 -13.27 15.54 -11.18
CA VAL A 220 -11.90 15.21 -11.58
C VAL A 220 -11.57 15.94 -12.88
N SER A 221 -10.36 16.50 -12.99
CA SER A 221 -9.88 17.17 -14.20
C SER A 221 -8.42 16.80 -14.44
N GLU A 222 -8.00 16.81 -15.69
CA GLU A 222 -6.58 16.69 -16.01
C GLU A 222 -5.79 17.87 -15.44
N PRO A 223 -4.52 17.66 -15.02
CA PRO A 223 -3.66 18.76 -14.60
C PRO A 223 -3.43 19.72 -15.77
N ALA A 224 -3.27 21.00 -15.45
CA ALA A 224 -2.93 22.01 -16.46
C ALA A 224 -1.62 21.63 -17.18
N LYS A 225 -1.58 21.85 -18.50
CA LYS A 225 -0.35 21.64 -19.26
C LYS A 225 0.72 22.60 -18.75
N ARG A 226 1.88 22.05 -18.40
CA ARG A 226 3.04 22.87 -18.04
C ARG A 226 3.59 23.53 -19.28
N ALA A 227 3.97 24.81 -19.20
CA ALA A 227 4.75 25.49 -20.21
C ALA A 227 6.16 24.87 -20.32
N ALA A 228 6.78 24.99 -21.49
CA ALA A 228 8.17 24.59 -21.65
C ALA A 228 9.07 25.39 -20.68
N GLY A 229 10.11 24.76 -20.17
CA GLY A 229 11.11 25.44 -19.36
C GLY A 229 11.90 26.45 -20.18
N VAL A 230 12.55 27.39 -19.52
CA VAL A 230 13.44 28.36 -20.12
C VAL A 230 14.89 27.96 -19.85
N MET A 231 15.68 27.79 -20.92
CA MET A 231 17.12 27.59 -20.77
C MET A 231 17.78 28.88 -20.33
N VAL A 232 18.70 28.78 -19.38
CA VAL A 232 19.47 29.91 -18.86
C VAL A 232 20.95 29.70 -19.16
N PRO A 233 21.74 30.78 -19.44
CA PRO A 233 23.12 30.65 -19.89
C PRO A 233 24.09 30.15 -18.80
N ASP A 234 23.81 30.41 -17.54
CA ASP A 234 24.70 30.09 -16.43
C ASP A 234 23.96 29.90 -15.08
N VAL A 235 24.68 29.39 -14.08
CA VAL A 235 24.15 29.11 -12.73
C VAL A 235 23.75 30.40 -12.01
N ALA A 236 24.47 31.50 -12.18
CA ALA A 236 24.16 32.78 -11.55
C ALA A 236 22.80 33.31 -12.01
N THR A 237 22.54 33.25 -13.31
CA THR A 237 21.24 33.59 -13.90
C THR A 237 20.13 32.65 -13.36
N LEU A 238 20.38 31.33 -13.25
CA LEU A 238 19.42 30.40 -12.68
C LEU A 238 19.06 30.80 -11.24
N VAL A 239 20.06 31.01 -10.39
CA VAL A 239 19.86 31.39 -8.99
C VAL A 239 19.08 32.71 -8.88
N THR A 240 19.43 33.69 -9.71
CA THR A 240 18.71 34.98 -9.75
C THR A 240 17.24 34.78 -10.11
N LYS A 241 16.93 34.00 -11.14
CA LYS A 241 15.55 33.71 -11.54
C LYS A 241 14.78 32.93 -10.47
N LEU A 242 15.41 31.96 -9.81
CA LEU A 242 14.78 31.21 -8.73
C LEU A 242 14.45 32.13 -7.53
N LYS A 243 15.29 33.12 -7.22
CA LYS A 243 15.06 34.11 -6.16
C LYS A 243 14.01 35.15 -6.53
N THR A 244 14.10 35.75 -7.72
CA THR A 244 13.34 36.95 -8.07
C THR A 244 12.02 36.63 -8.78
N GLU A 245 12.01 35.64 -9.68
CA GLU A 245 10.83 35.27 -10.47
C GLU A 245 10.05 34.12 -9.83
N ALA A 246 10.71 33.00 -9.56
CA ALA A 246 10.06 31.82 -8.99
C ALA A 246 9.84 31.92 -7.46
N LYS A 247 10.68 32.68 -6.74
CA LYS A 247 10.63 32.88 -5.29
C LYS A 247 10.61 31.59 -4.48
N VAL A 248 11.47 30.64 -4.87
CA VAL A 248 11.56 29.31 -4.23
C VAL A 248 12.84 29.11 -3.42
N ILE A 249 13.76 30.04 -3.50
CA ILE A 249 14.99 30.10 -2.67
C ILE A 249 15.27 31.52 -2.22
#